data_9a741cf567a9115fe74a448cb9ff08cc
#
_entry.id   9a741cf567a9115fe74a448cb9ff08cc
#
_cell.length_a   1.000
_cell.length_b   1.000
_cell.length_c   1.000
_cell.angle_alpha   90.00
_cell.angle_beta   90.00
_cell.angle_gamma   90.00
#
_symmetry.space_group_name_H-M   'P 1'
#
loop_
_entity.id
_entity.type
_entity.pdbx_description
1 polymer ?
#
loop_
_entity_poly.entity_id
_entity_poly.type
_entity_poly.pdbx_seq_one_letter_code
_entity_poly.pdbx_strand_id
1 'polypeptide(L)'
;MPQTAAVVARTLALFAGACHARRVSAGTASPPHGLSAADERPHQPGAEEWWNESWYFDFATTDGSLGGYVRLGLYPNRGEVWYWACLVGEGRPLVIVVDHGVAPPRPGSLEVRAEGLWADHTVEAPFDHVTLGCEAFALGMDDPAEMYAGSGARGDRVPFGLDLEWDTDGAAYAYPPGTTRYEVPCRVHGEVLVGDEVIALDAIGQRDHSWGLRDWWSLGWTWTAGWLEDGTRFHGTAVRLGDDPVPYHPGYVQRPGGPLTGVDHTASRPTPGAHGMPTADVVEVGDLRFAVEPVAFAPVLLEDGAGRVSRFPRALCRFREVDGGRSGVGWTEWNQPAVDPG
;
A
#
# COMPACT_ATOMS: atom_id res chain seq x y z
N MET A 1 7.92 -25.96 23.28
CA MET A 1 9.11 -25.76 22.45
C MET A 1 9.22 -26.67 21.22
N PRO A 2 8.68 -27.93 21.15
CA PRO A 2 8.72 -28.71 19.90
C PRO A 2 7.58 -28.43 18.91
N GLN A 3 6.46 -27.82 19.35
CA GLN A 3 5.32 -27.54 18.46
C GLN A 3 5.54 -26.37 17.51
N THR A 4 6.29 -25.35 17.90
CA THR A 4 6.59 -24.15 17.09
C THR A 4 7.47 -24.50 15.87
N ALA A 5 8.43 -25.39 16.03
CA ALA A 5 9.30 -25.84 14.94
C ALA A 5 8.57 -26.70 13.89
N ALA A 6 7.50 -27.40 14.29
CA ALA A 6 6.71 -28.24 13.40
C ALA A 6 5.73 -27.42 12.53
N VAL A 7 5.24 -26.28 13.05
CA VAL A 7 4.38 -25.35 12.30
C VAL A 7 5.22 -24.65 11.23
N VAL A 8 6.38 -24.11 11.59
CA VAL A 8 7.31 -23.48 10.64
C VAL A 8 7.74 -24.45 9.52
N ALA A 9 8.03 -25.70 9.86
CA ALA A 9 8.42 -26.70 8.87
C ALA A 9 7.27 -27.12 7.94
N ARG A 10 6.02 -27.04 8.39
CA ARG A 10 4.84 -27.32 7.57
C ARG A 10 4.52 -26.15 6.63
N THR A 11 4.69 -24.91 7.09
CA THR A 11 4.55 -23.68 6.27
C THR A 11 5.58 -23.70 5.14
N LEU A 12 6.83 -23.98 5.42
CA LEU A 12 7.90 -24.12 4.41
C LEU A 12 7.64 -25.21 3.36
N ALA A 13 6.93 -26.28 3.71
CA ALA A 13 6.63 -27.36 2.78
C ALA A 13 5.45 -27.07 1.84
N LEU A 14 4.53 -26.17 2.22
CA LEU A 14 3.40 -25.75 1.39
C LEU A 14 3.83 -24.77 0.27
N PHE A 15 4.79 -23.88 0.54
CA PHE A 15 5.31 -22.95 -0.46
C PHE A 15 6.31 -23.57 -1.46
N ALA A 16 6.91 -24.70 -1.18
CA ALA A 16 7.86 -25.38 -2.07
C ALA A 16 7.21 -26.11 -3.27
N GLY A 17 5.88 -26.18 -3.36
CA GLY A 17 5.15 -27.04 -4.30
C GLY A 17 4.41 -26.36 -5.45
N ALA A 18 4.27 -25.06 -5.49
CA ALA A 18 3.30 -24.37 -6.37
C ALA A 18 3.91 -23.45 -7.45
N CYS A 19 5.11 -23.72 -7.92
CA CYS A 19 5.64 -23.02 -9.09
C CYS A 19 5.04 -23.61 -10.37
N HIS A 20 3.78 -23.27 -10.70
CA HIS A 20 3.18 -23.54 -12.00
C HIS A 20 3.25 -22.28 -12.86
N ALA A 21 4.35 -22.15 -13.59
CA ALA A 21 4.51 -21.14 -14.62
C ALA A 21 3.44 -21.30 -15.71
N ARG A 22 2.35 -20.56 -15.62
CA ARG A 22 1.56 -20.21 -16.80
C ARG A 22 2.25 -19.02 -17.48
N ARG A 23 2.96 -19.28 -18.56
CA ARG A 23 3.39 -18.22 -19.49
C ARG A 23 2.14 -17.59 -20.11
N VAL A 24 1.69 -16.49 -19.54
CA VAL A 24 0.85 -15.53 -20.25
C VAL A 24 1.80 -14.77 -21.18
N SER A 25 1.46 -14.65 -22.45
CA SER A 25 2.28 -13.93 -23.43
C SER A 25 2.32 -12.46 -23.00
N ALA A 26 3.48 -12.02 -22.51
CA ALA A 26 3.73 -10.66 -22.13
C ALA A 26 3.63 -9.75 -23.36
N GLY A 27 2.55 -8.98 -23.42
CA GLY A 27 2.57 -7.74 -24.16
C GLY A 27 3.42 -6.79 -23.31
N THR A 28 4.60 -6.40 -23.78
CA THR A 28 5.47 -5.45 -23.09
C THR A 28 4.71 -4.13 -22.94
N ALA A 29 4.23 -3.83 -21.72
CA ALA A 29 3.67 -2.53 -21.42
C ALA A 29 4.75 -1.46 -21.67
N SER A 30 4.43 -0.44 -22.46
CA SER A 30 5.36 0.66 -22.67
C SER A 30 5.39 1.53 -21.41
N PRO A 31 6.59 1.87 -20.89
CA PRO A 31 6.69 2.76 -19.74
C PRO A 31 6.05 4.12 -20.06
N PRO A 32 5.44 4.81 -19.08
CA PRO A 32 4.88 6.13 -19.27
C PRO A 32 5.97 7.14 -19.64
N HIS A 33 5.56 8.27 -20.25
CA HIS A 33 6.49 9.33 -20.65
C HIS A 33 7.40 9.75 -19.47
N GLY A 34 8.70 9.65 -19.68
CA GLY A 34 9.73 10.05 -18.71
C GLY A 34 10.19 8.95 -17.76
N LEU A 35 9.59 7.76 -17.79
CA LEU A 35 10.01 6.58 -17.04
C LEU A 35 10.66 5.54 -17.96
N SER A 36 11.50 4.71 -17.36
CA SER A 36 12.21 3.62 -18.03
C SER A 36 12.21 2.36 -17.15
N ALA A 37 12.55 1.21 -17.71
CA ALA A 37 12.72 -0.02 -16.92
C ALA A 37 13.77 0.10 -15.79
N ALA A 38 14.64 1.12 -15.83
CA ALA A 38 15.59 1.38 -14.77
C ALA A 38 14.91 1.94 -13.52
N ASP A 39 13.77 2.63 -13.70
CA ASP A 39 13.03 3.24 -12.58
C ASP A 39 12.22 2.22 -11.74
N GLU A 40 12.23 0.94 -12.12
CA GLU A 40 11.75 -0.16 -11.27
C GLU A 40 12.83 -0.66 -10.28
N ARG A 41 14.07 -0.17 -10.37
CA ARG A 41 15.18 -0.56 -9.51
C ARG A 41 15.46 0.52 -8.47
N PRO A 42 16.20 0.18 -7.39
CA PRO A 42 16.65 1.17 -6.43
C PRO A 42 17.47 2.29 -7.08
N HIS A 43 17.16 3.53 -6.69
CA HIS A 43 17.83 4.75 -7.14
C HIS A 43 19.00 5.11 -6.24
N GLN A 44 19.91 5.95 -6.76
CA GLN A 44 20.97 6.54 -5.93
C GLN A 44 20.33 7.53 -4.93
N PRO A 45 20.59 7.37 -3.63
CA PRO A 45 20.03 8.27 -2.63
C PRO A 45 20.59 9.69 -2.76
N GLY A 46 19.71 10.68 -2.50
CA GLY A 46 20.12 12.05 -2.22
C GLY A 46 20.85 12.15 -0.87
N ALA A 47 21.26 13.36 -0.51
CA ALA A 47 22.05 13.62 0.70
C ALA A 47 21.16 13.83 1.96
N GLU A 48 19.88 14.02 1.79
CA GLU A 48 18.95 14.33 2.87
C GLU A 48 18.78 13.14 3.82
N GLU A 49 18.76 13.38 5.12
CA GLU A 49 18.60 12.35 6.14
C GLU A 49 17.36 11.48 5.89
N TRP A 50 16.24 12.12 5.55
CA TRP A 50 14.96 11.47 5.30
C TRP A 50 14.70 11.15 3.82
N TRP A 51 15.76 11.11 2.99
CA TRP A 51 15.61 10.57 1.66
C TRP A 51 15.17 9.11 1.77
N ASN A 52 14.09 8.77 1.10
CA ASN A 52 13.60 7.40 1.10
C ASN A 52 13.23 6.94 -0.30
N GLU A 53 13.17 5.64 -0.45
CA GLU A 53 12.64 4.97 -1.61
C GLU A 53 11.68 3.89 -1.16
N SER A 54 10.49 3.84 -1.74
CA SER A 54 9.50 2.87 -1.29
C SER A 54 8.72 2.26 -2.44
N TRP A 55 8.47 0.98 -2.29
CA TRP A 55 7.54 0.18 -3.09
C TRP A 55 6.32 -0.10 -2.24
N TYR A 56 5.16 0.23 -2.77
CA TYR A 56 3.87 0.00 -2.15
C TYR A 56 3.02 -0.87 -3.07
N PHE A 57 2.27 -1.76 -2.47
CA PHE A 57 1.39 -2.70 -3.12
C PHE A 57 0.13 -2.83 -2.28
N ASP A 58 -1.04 -2.72 -2.89
CA ASP A 58 -2.29 -3.08 -2.24
C ASP A 58 -3.09 -4.08 -3.05
N PHE A 59 -4.08 -4.64 -2.40
CA PHE A 59 -5.11 -5.44 -3.03
C PHE A 59 -6.44 -5.30 -2.29
N ALA A 60 -7.52 -5.50 -3.04
CA ALA A 60 -8.88 -5.60 -2.53
C ALA A 60 -9.66 -6.63 -3.35
N THR A 61 -10.40 -7.51 -2.68
CA THR A 61 -11.36 -8.37 -3.38
C THR A 61 -12.44 -7.51 -4.03
N THR A 62 -12.97 -7.93 -5.17
CA THR A 62 -13.92 -7.13 -5.96
C THR A 62 -15.25 -6.86 -5.24
N ASP A 63 -15.58 -7.66 -4.22
CA ASP A 63 -16.72 -7.45 -3.33
C ASP A 63 -16.40 -6.53 -2.13
N GLY A 64 -15.12 -6.14 -1.97
CA GLY A 64 -14.65 -5.30 -0.89
C GLY A 64 -14.70 -5.95 0.50
N SER A 65 -14.76 -7.29 0.57
CA SER A 65 -14.83 -8.01 1.85
C SER A 65 -13.46 -8.24 2.48
N LEU A 66 -12.39 -8.25 1.66
CA LEU A 66 -11.02 -8.51 2.09
C LEU A 66 -10.04 -7.61 1.33
N GLY A 67 -8.98 -7.20 2.00
CA GLY A 67 -7.89 -6.45 1.38
C GLY A 67 -6.64 -6.46 2.24
N GLY A 68 -5.55 -6.02 1.65
CA GLY A 68 -4.28 -5.88 2.33
C GLY A 68 -3.35 -4.94 1.59
N TYR A 69 -2.25 -4.62 2.24
CA TYR A 69 -1.17 -3.89 1.60
C TYR A 69 0.19 -4.36 2.09
N VAL A 70 1.20 -4.11 1.27
CA VAL A 70 2.61 -4.26 1.62
C VAL A 70 3.35 -3.00 1.26
N ARG A 71 4.25 -2.55 2.13
CA ARG A 71 5.18 -1.46 1.85
C ARG A 71 6.57 -1.80 2.31
N LEU A 72 7.52 -1.72 1.38
CA LEU A 72 8.95 -1.71 1.65
C LEU A 72 9.47 -0.29 1.48
N GLY A 73 10.02 0.32 2.51
CA GLY A 73 10.60 1.67 2.49
C GLY A 73 12.05 1.65 2.92
N LEU A 74 12.95 1.99 2.01
CA LEU A 74 14.38 2.10 2.29
C LEU A 74 14.71 3.53 2.74
N TYR A 75 15.43 3.66 3.84
CA TYR A 75 15.99 4.92 4.36
C TYR A 75 17.52 4.80 4.44
N PRO A 76 18.22 4.82 3.29
CA PRO A 76 19.64 4.47 3.22
C PRO A 76 20.54 5.37 4.06
N ASN A 77 20.22 6.69 4.18
CA ASN A 77 21.01 7.62 4.98
C ASN A 77 20.81 7.45 6.49
N ARG A 78 19.79 6.69 6.90
CA ARG A 78 19.55 6.28 8.28
C ARG A 78 19.98 4.85 8.57
N GLY A 79 20.25 4.06 7.52
CA GLY A 79 20.56 2.65 7.65
C GLY A 79 19.38 1.80 8.10
N GLU A 80 18.17 2.24 7.78
CA GLU A 80 16.91 1.63 8.23
C GLU A 80 16.04 1.22 7.05
N VAL A 81 15.19 0.22 7.28
CA VAL A 81 14.08 -0.14 6.40
C VAL A 81 12.80 -0.16 7.22
N TRP A 82 11.76 0.42 6.69
CA TRP A 82 10.40 0.34 7.22
C TRP A 82 9.60 -0.66 6.39
N TYR A 83 9.21 -1.75 7.02
CA TYR A 83 8.42 -2.79 6.39
C TYR A 83 7.03 -2.87 7.01
N TRP A 84 6.01 -2.82 6.17
CA TRP A 84 4.61 -2.96 6.58
C TRP A 84 3.93 -4.00 5.70
N ALA A 85 3.12 -4.86 6.31
CA ALA A 85 2.23 -5.78 5.60
C ALA A 85 0.97 -6.01 6.43
N CYS A 86 -0.19 -6.13 5.80
CA CYS A 86 -1.42 -6.38 6.53
C CYS A 86 -2.43 -7.19 5.73
N LEU A 87 -3.38 -7.75 6.48
CA LEU A 87 -4.64 -8.24 5.99
C LEU A 87 -5.76 -7.67 6.86
N VAL A 88 -6.80 -7.15 6.22
CA VAL A 88 -8.03 -6.67 6.83
C VAL A 88 -9.24 -7.20 6.08
N GLY A 89 -10.39 -7.24 6.74
CA GLY A 89 -11.63 -7.63 6.11
C GLY A 89 -12.84 -7.31 6.96
N GLU A 90 -14.01 -7.36 6.34
CA GLU A 90 -15.26 -7.13 7.03
C GLU A 90 -15.46 -8.19 8.12
N GLY A 91 -15.59 -7.75 9.39
CA GLY A 91 -15.77 -8.64 10.54
C GLY A 91 -14.54 -9.50 10.89
N ARG A 92 -13.36 -9.19 10.35
CA ARG A 92 -12.09 -9.87 10.69
C ARG A 92 -11.22 -8.98 11.58
N PRO A 93 -10.42 -9.58 12.48
CA PRO A 93 -9.34 -8.85 13.15
C PRO A 93 -8.34 -8.28 12.14
N LEU A 94 -7.75 -7.13 12.45
CA LEU A 94 -6.57 -6.65 11.75
C LEU A 94 -5.41 -7.62 12.00
N VAL A 95 -4.76 -8.07 10.95
CA VAL A 95 -3.48 -8.81 11.01
C VAL A 95 -2.43 -7.91 10.36
N ILE A 96 -1.41 -7.49 11.13
CA ILE A 96 -0.45 -6.49 10.66
C ILE A 96 0.96 -6.73 11.14
N VAL A 97 1.91 -6.47 10.25
CA VAL A 97 3.35 -6.34 10.52
C VAL A 97 3.73 -4.88 10.32
N VAL A 98 4.34 -4.27 11.32
CA VAL A 98 4.98 -2.95 11.23
C VAL A 98 6.34 -3.06 11.90
N ASP A 99 7.39 -2.89 11.14
CA ASP A 99 8.76 -2.85 11.65
C ASP A 99 9.52 -1.69 10.97
N HIS A 100 9.99 -0.75 11.77
CA HIS A 100 10.74 0.43 11.34
C HIS A 100 12.24 0.29 11.56
N GLY A 101 12.70 -0.88 12.00
CA GLY A 101 14.10 -1.16 12.33
C GLY A 101 14.72 -2.31 11.55
N VAL A 102 14.11 -2.71 10.43
CA VAL A 102 14.66 -3.79 9.60
C VAL A 102 15.99 -3.36 8.99
N ALA A 103 16.95 -4.27 8.97
CA ALA A 103 18.26 -4.01 8.37
C ALA A 103 18.14 -3.83 6.84
N PRO A 104 18.93 -2.92 6.23
CA PRO A 104 18.94 -2.74 4.78
C PRO A 104 19.23 -4.03 4.02
N PRO A 105 18.59 -4.24 2.86
CA PRO A 105 18.86 -5.41 2.02
C PRO A 105 20.26 -5.35 1.41
N ARG A 106 20.70 -6.48 0.86
CA ARG A 106 21.94 -6.51 0.09
C ARG A 106 21.82 -5.62 -1.16
N PRO A 107 22.92 -5.00 -1.62
CA PRO A 107 22.89 -4.21 -2.84
C PRO A 107 22.27 -4.95 -4.03
N GLY A 108 21.28 -4.33 -4.67
CA GLY A 108 20.58 -4.89 -5.83
C GLY A 108 19.48 -5.90 -5.49
N SER A 109 19.20 -6.14 -4.21
CA SER A 109 18.11 -6.97 -3.73
C SER A 109 17.05 -6.12 -3.02
N LEU A 110 15.80 -6.57 -3.05
CA LEU A 110 14.71 -6.06 -2.22
C LEU A 110 14.26 -7.11 -1.19
N GLU A 111 15.10 -8.12 -0.95
CA GLU A 111 14.90 -9.11 0.12
C GLU A 111 15.30 -8.51 1.46
N VAL A 112 14.41 -8.57 2.44
CA VAL A 112 14.63 -8.08 3.81
C VAL A 112 14.41 -9.19 4.82
N ARG A 113 15.16 -9.13 5.95
CA ARG A 113 15.09 -10.10 7.04
C ARG A 113 15.23 -9.41 8.37
N ALA A 114 14.35 -9.76 9.30
CA ALA A 114 14.45 -9.42 10.71
C ALA A 114 14.02 -10.62 11.57
N GLU A 115 14.06 -10.49 12.89
CA GLU A 115 13.52 -11.52 13.77
C GLU A 115 12.02 -11.70 13.54
N GLY A 116 11.62 -12.87 13.05
CA GLY A 116 10.22 -13.18 12.76
C GLY A 116 9.67 -12.51 11.51
N LEU A 117 10.54 -12.04 10.62
CA LEU A 117 10.17 -11.45 9.32
C LEU A 117 11.16 -11.87 8.23
N TRP A 118 10.64 -12.38 7.15
CA TRP A 118 11.28 -12.48 5.85
C TRP A 118 10.35 -11.91 4.79
N ALA A 119 10.85 -11.11 3.87
CA ALA A 119 10.11 -10.69 2.69
C ALA A 119 11.03 -10.49 1.49
N ASP A 120 10.52 -10.76 0.31
CA ASP A 120 11.19 -10.55 -0.97
C ASP A 120 10.24 -9.91 -1.98
N HIS A 121 10.75 -8.94 -2.73
CA HIS A 121 10.03 -8.24 -3.78
C HIS A 121 10.84 -8.40 -5.06
N THR A 122 10.28 -9.07 -6.04
CA THR A 122 10.95 -9.31 -7.32
C THR A 122 10.18 -8.66 -8.46
N VAL A 123 10.82 -7.72 -9.17
CA VAL A 123 10.32 -7.18 -10.43
C VAL A 123 10.71 -8.16 -11.55
N GLU A 124 9.79 -9.05 -11.91
CA GLU A 124 10.00 -10.07 -12.96
C GLU A 124 10.03 -9.44 -14.35
N ALA A 125 9.12 -8.51 -14.60
CA ALA A 125 9.06 -7.74 -15.82
C ALA A 125 8.72 -6.28 -15.49
N PRO A 126 9.62 -5.32 -15.81
CA PRO A 126 9.38 -3.91 -15.49
C PRO A 126 8.07 -3.38 -16.04
N PHE A 127 7.28 -2.69 -15.19
CA PHE A 127 5.95 -2.17 -15.45
C PHE A 127 4.88 -3.20 -15.83
N ASP A 128 5.18 -4.49 -15.77
CA ASP A 128 4.29 -5.56 -16.19
C ASP A 128 3.98 -6.52 -15.04
N HIS A 129 5.00 -7.13 -14.45
CA HIS A 129 4.81 -8.20 -13.47
C HIS A 129 5.76 -8.10 -12.29
N VAL A 130 5.20 -8.19 -11.07
CA VAL A 130 5.94 -8.19 -9.80
C VAL A 130 5.44 -9.32 -8.92
N THR A 131 6.36 -10.06 -8.31
CA THR A 131 6.08 -11.08 -7.31
C THR A 131 6.53 -10.63 -5.93
N LEU A 132 5.78 -11.02 -4.91
CA LEU A 132 6.05 -10.67 -3.54
C LEU A 132 5.81 -11.87 -2.62
N GLY A 133 6.86 -12.27 -1.90
CA GLY A 133 6.82 -13.24 -0.82
C GLY A 133 6.98 -12.56 0.55
N CYS A 134 6.21 -13.00 1.54
CA CYS A 134 6.38 -12.57 2.93
C CYS A 134 6.06 -13.71 3.89
N GLU A 135 6.90 -13.90 4.88
CA GLU A 135 6.64 -14.77 6.04
C GLU A 135 6.92 -13.98 7.31
N ALA A 136 5.94 -13.87 8.20
CA ALA A 136 6.10 -13.09 9.41
C ALA A 136 5.28 -13.63 10.59
N PHE A 137 5.64 -13.20 11.80
CA PHE A 137 4.76 -13.25 12.96
C PHE A 137 4.11 -11.88 13.14
N ALA A 138 2.90 -11.74 12.58
CA ALA A 138 2.11 -10.52 12.66
C ALA A 138 1.47 -10.32 14.04
N LEU A 139 0.93 -9.13 14.28
CA LEU A 139 -0.02 -8.85 15.36
C LEU A 139 -1.45 -8.98 14.83
N GLY A 140 -2.25 -9.81 15.49
CA GLY A 140 -3.71 -9.90 15.30
C GLY A 140 -4.41 -9.07 16.37
N MET A 141 -5.35 -8.19 16.00
CA MET A 141 -6.07 -7.34 16.96
C MET A 141 -7.47 -6.96 16.47
N ASP A 142 -8.41 -6.90 17.41
CA ASP A 142 -9.79 -6.50 17.11
C ASP A 142 -9.96 -4.99 16.98
N ASP A 143 -9.19 -4.21 17.76
CA ASP A 143 -9.19 -2.75 17.68
C ASP A 143 -7.95 -2.24 16.94
N PRO A 144 -8.08 -1.77 15.69
CA PRO A 144 -6.96 -1.24 14.93
C PRO A 144 -6.33 0.01 15.54
N ALA A 145 -7.01 0.71 16.46
CA ALA A 145 -6.45 1.88 17.13
C ALA A 145 -5.28 1.54 18.07
N GLU A 146 -5.15 0.27 18.49
CA GLU A 146 -3.99 -0.22 19.24
C GLU A 146 -2.65 0.05 18.51
N MET A 147 -2.66 0.12 17.17
CA MET A 147 -1.46 0.44 16.39
C MET A 147 -0.91 1.84 16.68
N TYR A 148 -1.72 2.75 17.19
CA TYR A 148 -1.27 4.08 17.58
C TYR A 148 -0.54 4.12 18.94
N ALA A 149 -0.42 2.99 19.61
CA ALA A 149 0.48 2.85 20.77
C ALA A 149 1.96 2.65 20.33
N GLY A 150 2.25 2.61 19.02
CA GLY A 150 3.59 2.44 18.48
C GLY A 150 4.23 1.14 18.94
N SER A 151 5.42 1.19 19.54
CA SER A 151 6.10 0.02 20.11
C SER A 151 5.35 -0.63 21.28
N GLY A 152 4.33 0.04 21.82
CA GLY A 152 3.43 -0.47 22.85
C GLY A 152 2.21 -1.19 22.32
N ALA A 153 2.02 -1.29 21.00
CA ALA A 153 0.88 -1.96 20.38
C ALA A 153 0.78 -3.42 20.85
N ARG A 154 -0.43 -3.85 21.16
CA ARG A 154 -0.71 -5.18 21.69
C ARG A 154 -1.66 -5.93 20.79
N GLY A 155 -1.38 -7.23 20.62
CA GLY A 155 -2.19 -8.15 19.85
C GLY A 155 -1.68 -9.57 20.02
N ASP A 156 -2.43 -10.51 19.50
CA ASP A 156 -2.01 -11.91 19.47
C ASP A 156 -0.95 -12.12 18.36
N ARG A 157 0.06 -12.95 18.64
CA ARG A 157 1.03 -13.35 17.62
C ARG A 157 0.40 -14.35 16.67
N VAL A 158 0.31 -13.98 15.40
CA VAL A 158 -0.32 -14.79 14.34
C VAL A 158 0.70 -15.07 13.25
N PRO A 159 0.93 -16.34 12.85
CA PRO A 159 1.65 -16.65 11.62
C PRO A 159 0.96 -15.98 10.42
N PHE A 160 1.74 -15.28 9.62
CA PHE A 160 1.25 -14.53 8.48
C PHE A 160 2.16 -14.77 7.28
N GLY A 161 1.57 -15.05 6.12
CA GLY A 161 2.30 -15.26 4.88
C GLY A 161 1.57 -14.66 3.69
N LEU A 162 2.36 -14.18 2.73
CA LEU A 162 1.90 -13.72 1.43
C LEU A 162 2.75 -14.40 0.36
N ASP A 163 2.10 -14.91 -0.68
CA ASP A 163 2.71 -15.35 -1.94
C ASP A 163 1.81 -14.81 -3.05
N LEU A 164 2.11 -13.58 -3.47
CA LEU A 164 1.22 -12.78 -4.32
C LEU A 164 1.97 -12.24 -5.53
N GLU A 165 1.22 -12.11 -6.62
CA GLU A 165 1.66 -11.58 -7.88
C GLU A 165 0.79 -10.38 -8.28
N TRP A 166 1.43 -9.31 -8.77
CA TRP A 166 0.78 -8.11 -9.32
C TRP A 166 1.05 -8.04 -10.82
N ASP A 167 0.01 -8.29 -11.61
CA ASP A 167 0.02 -8.08 -13.06
C ASP A 167 -0.53 -6.70 -13.39
N THR A 168 0.19 -5.93 -14.17
CA THR A 168 -0.29 -4.63 -14.64
C THR A 168 -1.56 -4.80 -15.46
N ASP A 169 -2.63 -4.12 -15.05
CA ASP A 169 -3.90 -4.11 -15.77
C ASP A 169 -4.33 -2.66 -16.05
N GLY A 170 -3.73 -2.10 -17.07
CA GLY A 170 -3.91 -0.73 -17.49
C GLY A 170 -2.59 -0.07 -17.90
N ALA A 171 -2.49 1.23 -17.72
CA ALA A 171 -1.27 1.98 -17.98
C ALA A 171 -0.66 2.50 -16.67
N ALA A 172 0.67 2.59 -16.62
CA ALA A 172 1.34 3.26 -15.52
C ALA A 172 1.17 4.79 -15.62
N TYR A 173 1.03 5.44 -14.49
CA TYR A 173 0.88 6.89 -14.35
C TYR A 173 2.12 7.48 -13.66
N ALA A 174 2.86 8.34 -14.35
CA ALA A 174 3.92 9.14 -13.75
C ALA A 174 3.35 10.41 -13.12
N TYR A 175 3.79 10.72 -11.91
CA TYR A 175 3.40 11.96 -11.23
C TYR A 175 3.91 13.19 -11.99
N PRO A 176 3.27 14.36 -11.81
CA PRO A 176 3.74 15.62 -12.36
C PRO A 176 5.18 15.94 -11.93
N PRO A 177 5.91 16.76 -12.72
CA PRO A 177 7.26 17.17 -12.38
C PRO A 177 7.39 17.74 -10.95
N GLY A 178 8.46 17.36 -10.25
CA GLY A 178 8.72 17.74 -8.85
C GLY A 178 8.44 16.60 -7.86
N THR A 179 7.80 15.53 -8.29
CA THR A 179 7.62 14.31 -7.49
C THR A 179 8.08 13.11 -8.28
N THR A 180 9.02 12.38 -7.71
CA THR A 180 9.55 11.13 -8.28
C THR A 180 8.70 9.96 -7.81
N ARG A 181 7.60 9.68 -8.52
CA ARG A 181 6.64 8.64 -8.21
C ARG A 181 5.87 8.21 -9.45
N TYR A 182 5.51 6.95 -9.50
CA TYR A 182 4.52 6.43 -10.45
C TYR A 182 3.56 5.45 -9.76
N GLU A 183 2.40 5.27 -10.39
CA GLU A 183 1.33 4.39 -9.95
C GLU A 183 0.99 3.40 -11.06
N VAL A 184 0.66 2.18 -10.71
CA VAL A 184 0.30 1.13 -11.67
C VAL A 184 -0.93 0.38 -11.15
N PRO A 185 -2.07 0.41 -11.87
CA PRO A 185 -3.21 -0.45 -11.55
C PRO A 185 -2.89 -1.90 -11.90
N CYS A 186 -3.29 -2.84 -11.06
CA CYS A 186 -2.93 -4.24 -11.17
C CYS A 186 -4.11 -5.19 -10.94
N ARG A 187 -4.03 -6.38 -11.54
CA ARG A 187 -4.66 -7.59 -11.03
C ARG A 187 -3.73 -8.22 -10.02
N VAL A 188 -4.31 -8.81 -8.99
CA VAL A 188 -3.53 -9.44 -7.91
C VAL A 188 -4.04 -10.83 -7.67
N HIS A 189 -3.15 -11.82 -7.67
CA HIS A 189 -3.51 -13.21 -7.42
C HIS A 189 -2.43 -13.93 -6.61
N GLY A 190 -2.79 -15.07 -6.05
CA GLY A 190 -1.91 -15.87 -5.21
C GLY A 190 -2.58 -16.34 -3.94
N GLU A 191 -1.84 -16.44 -2.85
CA GLU A 191 -2.33 -16.96 -1.58
C GLU A 191 -1.89 -16.08 -0.40
N VAL A 192 -2.79 -15.96 0.58
CA VAL A 192 -2.52 -15.33 1.88
C VAL A 192 -2.71 -16.38 2.97
N LEU A 193 -1.74 -16.49 3.88
CA LEU A 193 -1.79 -17.37 5.03
C LEU A 193 -2.01 -16.56 6.32
N VAL A 194 -3.01 -16.96 7.12
CA VAL A 194 -3.24 -16.41 8.47
C VAL A 194 -3.47 -17.54 9.45
N GLY A 195 -2.51 -17.80 10.33
CA GLY A 195 -2.54 -18.99 11.18
C GLY A 195 -2.53 -20.27 10.35
N ASP A 196 -3.61 -21.04 10.42
CA ASP A 196 -3.82 -22.25 9.62
C ASP A 196 -4.75 -22.02 8.41
N GLU A 197 -5.28 -20.81 8.23
CA GLU A 197 -6.16 -20.45 7.12
C GLU A 197 -5.33 -20.09 5.90
N VAL A 198 -5.60 -20.73 4.75
CA VAL A 198 -5.06 -20.38 3.44
C VAL A 198 -6.17 -19.74 2.62
N ILE A 199 -5.95 -18.52 2.15
CA ILE A 199 -6.91 -17.73 1.39
C ILE A 199 -6.37 -17.58 -0.03
N ALA A 200 -7.00 -18.25 -0.99
CA ALA A 200 -6.71 -18.01 -2.40
C ALA A 200 -7.26 -16.64 -2.79
N LEU A 201 -6.41 -15.82 -3.43
CA LEU A 201 -6.72 -14.45 -3.80
C LEU A 201 -6.86 -14.31 -5.31
N ASP A 202 -7.95 -13.66 -5.74
CA ASP A 202 -8.15 -13.10 -7.09
C ASP A 202 -8.77 -11.71 -6.86
N ALA A 203 -7.96 -10.68 -7.02
CA ALA A 203 -8.25 -9.34 -6.54
C ALA A 203 -7.81 -8.28 -7.55
N ILE A 204 -8.17 -7.06 -7.26
CA ILE A 204 -7.65 -5.85 -7.90
C ILE A 204 -6.70 -5.16 -6.94
N GLY A 205 -5.81 -4.35 -7.46
CA GLY A 205 -4.87 -3.59 -6.63
C GLY A 205 -4.23 -2.44 -7.34
N GLN A 206 -3.41 -1.75 -6.58
CA GLN A 206 -2.55 -0.67 -7.03
C GLN A 206 -1.15 -0.94 -6.51
N ARG A 207 -0.13 -0.61 -7.30
CA ARG A 207 1.23 -0.51 -6.80
C ARG A 207 1.82 0.86 -7.11
N ASP A 208 2.67 1.34 -6.25
CA ASP A 208 3.46 2.54 -6.49
C ASP A 208 4.93 2.32 -6.19
N HIS A 209 5.75 3.12 -6.84
CA HIS A 209 7.15 3.28 -6.49
C HIS A 209 7.46 4.76 -6.41
N SER A 210 8.09 5.17 -5.32
CA SER A 210 8.44 6.58 -5.09
C SER A 210 9.80 6.71 -4.44
N TRP A 211 10.55 7.76 -4.80
CA TRP A 211 11.87 8.05 -4.24
C TRP A 211 12.09 9.54 -4.07
N GLY A 212 13.00 9.90 -3.17
CA GLY A 212 13.33 11.28 -2.83
C GLY A 212 13.00 11.66 -1.39
N LEU A 213 13.10 12.93 -1.08
CA LEU A 213 12.75 13.43 0.24
C LEU A 213 11.25 13.30 0.49
N ARG A 214 10.89 12.71 1.62
CA ARG A 214 9.51 12.63 2.08
C ARG A 214 9.41 13.16 3.50
N ASP A 215 8.61 14.20 3.66
CA ASP A 215 8.28 14.73 4.97
C ASP A 215 6.88 14.26 5.39
N TRP A 216 6.85 13.26 6.27
CA TRP A 216 5.64 12.67 6.80
C TRP A 216 4.94 13.56 7.83
N TRP A 217 5.63 14.57 8.34
CA TRP A 217 5.21 15.32 9.51
C TRP A 217 4.82 16.77 9.23
N SER A 218 5.09 17.30 8.04
CA SER A 218 4.75 18.68 7.68
C SER A 218 3.51 18.80 6.81
N LEU A 219 3.25 17.81 5.95
CA LEU A 219 2.12 17.83 5.01
C LEU A 219 1.12 16.72 5.33
N GLY A 220 -0.15 17.11 5.42
CA GLY A 220 -1.25 16.16 5.37
C GLY A 220 -1.59 15.80 3.93
N TRP A 221 -2.04 14.58 3.69
CA TRP A 221 -2.61 14.18 2.40
C TRP A 221 -3.65 13.07 2.56
N THR A 222 -4.49 13.00 1.57
CA THR A 222 -5.31 11.81 1.30
C THR A 222 -4.87 11.24 -0.03
N TRP A 223 -4.38 10.01 -0.03
CA TRP A 223 -4.13 9.20 -1.22
C TRP A 223 -5.26 8.18 -1.36
N THR A 224 -5.79 8.01 -2.54
CA THR A 224 -6.84 7.03 -2.83
C THR A 224 -6.59 6.37 -4.17
N ALA A 225 -6.88 5.08 -4.26
CA ALA A 225 -6.93 4.33 -5.50
C ALA A 225 -8.03 3.29 -5.44
N GLY A 226 -8.64 3.01 -6.58
CA GLY A 226 -9.70 2.02 -6.64
C GLY A 226 -10.19 1.72 -8.05
N TRP A 227 -11.08 0.73 -8.08
CA TRP A 227 -11.72 0.23 -9.30
C TRP A 227 -13.22 0.27 -9.12
N LEU A 228 -13.92 0.76 -10.14
CA LEU A 228 -15.36 0.69 -10.22
C LEU A 228 -15.80 -0.63 -10.90
N GLU A 229 -17.03 -1.04 -10.65
CA GLU A 229 -17.63 -2.27 -11.17
C GLU A 229 -17.63 -2.36 -12.71
N ASP A 230 -17.58 -1.21 -13.40
CA ASP A 230 -17.45 -1.15 -14.86
C ASP A 230 -16.00 -1.31 -15.36
N GLY A 231 -15.03 -1.47 -14.46
CA GLY A 231 -13.60 -1.57 -14.76
C GLY A 231 -12.89 -0.21 -14.91
N THR A 232 -13.56 0.91 -14.58
CA THR A 232 -12.89 2.21 -14.46
C THR A 232 -11.91 2.18 -13.30
N ARG A 233 -10.65 2.59 -13.53
CA ARG A 233 -9.59 2.72 -12.53
C ARG A 233 -9.36 4.18 -12.24
N PHE A 234 -9.10 4.50 -10.98
CA PHE A 234 -8.80 5.85 -10.58
C PHE A 234 -7.77 5.89 -9.46
N HIS A 235 -7.03 6.96 -9.42
CA HIS A 235 -6.12 7.31 -8.34
C HIS A 235 -6.08 8.83 -8.20
N GLY A 236 -5.95 9.31 -6.97
CA GLY A 236 -5.75 10.72 -6.69
C GLY A 236 -5.11 10.98 -5.34
N THR A 237 -4.31 12.04 -5.25
CA THR A 237 -3.75 12.53 -4.00
C THR A 237 -4.15 13.98 -3.78
N ALA A 238 -4.84 14.24 -2.68
CA ALA A 238 -5.16 15.59 -2.22
C ALA A 238 -4.21 15.97 -1.08
N VAL A 239 -3.40 17.02 -1.27
CA VAL A 239 -2.37 17.46 -0.31
C VAL A 239 -2.84 18.68 0.44
N ARG A 240 -2.48 18.79 1.74
CA ARG A 240 -2.81 19.91 2.61
C ARG A 240 -1.61 20.36 3.42
N LEU A 241 -1.52 21.66 3.67
CA LEU A 241 -0.63 22.26 4.65
C LEU A 241 -1.51 22.78 5.82
N GLY A 242 -1.53 22.06 6.94
CA GLY A 242 -2.58 22.24 7.92
C GLY A 242 -3.95 21.92 7.32
N ASP A 243 -4.88 22.86 7.39
CA ASP A 243 -6.22 22.74 6.80
C ASP A 243 -6.31 23.27 5.36
N ASP A 244 -5.28 23.97 4.88
CA ASP A 244 -5.28 24.61 3.57
C ASP A 244 -4.89 23.61 2.47
N PRO A 245 -5.67 23.49 1.37
CA PRO A 245 -5.32 22.65 0.24
C PRO A 245 -4.11 23.22 -0.50
N VAL A 246 -3.19 22.33 -0.88
CA VAL A 246 -2.06 22.65 -1.75
C VAL A 246 -2.50 22.47 -3.21
N PRO A 247 -2.23 23.41 -4.13
CA PRO A 247 -2.62 23.29 -5.54
C PRO A 247 -1.70 22.32 -6.30
N TYR A 248 -1.71 21.07 -5.87
CA TYR A 248 -0.97 19.97 -6.46
C TYR A 248 -1.87 18.74 -6.48
N HIS A 249 -2.25 18.31 -7.67
CA HIS A 249 -3.32 17.35 -7.93
C HIS A 249 -2.83 16.14 -8.74
N PRO A 250 -1.91 15.32 -8.21
CA PRO A 250 -1.53 14.10 -8.91
C PRO A 250 -2.68 13.09 -8.87
N GLY A 251 -2.95 12.49 -10.01
CA GLY A 251 -3.99 11.49 -10.12
C GLY A 251 -4.35 11.18 -11.57
N TYR A 252 -5.10 10.13 -11.76
CA TYR A 252 -5.57 9.70 -13.07
C TYR A 252 -6.97 9.05 -13.00
N VAL A 253 -7.60 9.03 -14.14
CA VAL A 253 -8.76 8.19 -14.43
C VAL A 253 -8.46 7.39 -15.70
N GLN A 254 -8.73 6.10 -15.67
CA GLN A 254 -8.67 5.22 -16.83
C GLN A 254 -10.00 4.46 -16.97
N ARG A 255 -10.78 4.78 -17.99
CA ARG A 255 -12.03 4.09 -18.29
C ARG A 255 -11.76 2.82 -19.11
N PRO A 256 -12.64 1.81 -19.07
CA PRO A 256 -12.47 0.56 -19.81
C PRO A 256 -12.19 0.81 -21.29
N GLY A 257 -11.11 0.21 -21.80
CA GLY A 257 -10.69 0.35 -23.20
C GLY A 257 -10.19 1.74 -23.61
N GLY A 258 -10.17 2.70 -22.67
CA GLY A 258 -9.69 4.05 -22.90
C GLY A 258 -8.24 4.26 -22.44
N PRO A 259 -7.64 5.39 -22.85
CA PRO A 259 -6.33 5.79 -22.34
C PRO A 259 -6.39 6.17 -20.85
N LEU A 260 -5.27 6.04 -20.15
CA LEU A 260 -5.08 6.68 -18.87
C LEU A 260 -5.01 8.19 -19.08
N THR A 261 -5.81 8.95 -18.33
CA THR A 261 -5.87 10.40 -18.41
C THR A 261 -5.54 11.00 -17.05
N GLY A 262 -4.48 11.79 -16.99
CA GLY A 262 -4.14 12.56 -15.79
C GLY A 262 -5.24 13.58 -15.47
N VAL A 263 -5.45 13.86 -14.18
CA VAL A 263 -6.46 14.79 -13.70
C VAL A 263 -5.83 16.14 -13.32
N ASP A 264 -6.62 17.18 -13.29
CA ASP A 264 -6.24 18.54 -12.89
C ASP A 264 -6.87 18.96 -11.55
N HIS A 265 -7.67 18.06 -10.97
CA HIS A 265 -8.33 18.29 -9.68
C HIS A 265 -8.34 17.00 -8.83
N THR A 266 -7.97 17.16 -7.56
CA THR A 266 -8.17 16.16 -6.50
C THR A 266 -8.58 16.87 -5.22
N ALA A 267 -9.55 16.32 -4.50
CA ALA A 267 -9.95 16.81 -3.20
C ALA A 267 -10.41 15.68 -2.29
N SER A 268 -10.34 15.91 -0.98
CA SER A 268 -10.81 14.99 0.05
C SER A 268 -11.41 15.79 1.20
N ARG A 269 -12.54 15.33 1.71
CA ARG A 269 -13.25 15.90 2.85
C ARG A 269 -13.63 14.79 3.82
N PRO A 270 -12.65 14.28 4.60
CA PRO A 270 -12.89 13.21 5.54
C PRO A 270 -13.79 13.68 6.69
N THR A 271 -14.73 12.83 7.09
CA THR A 271 -15.51 12.99 8.29
C THR A 271 -14.70 12.46 9.48
N PRO A 272 -14.32 13.29 10.44
CA PRO A 272 -13.51 12.85 11.56
C PRO A 272 -14.17 11.74 12.36
N GLY A 273 -13.38 10.74 12.77
CA GLY A 273 -13.79 9.66 13.66
C GLY A 273 -12.87 9.53 14.85
N ALA A 274 -13.10 8.50 15.66
CA ALA A 274 -12.28 8.21 16.83
C ALA A 274 -10.83 7.93 16.39
N HIS A 275 -9.89 8.32 17.24
CA HIS A 275 -8.44 8.11 17.04
C HIS A 275 -7.87 8.69 15.73
N GLY A 276 -8.59 9.62 15.07
CA GLY A 276 -8.21 10.17 13.77
C GLY A 276 -8.56 9.28 12.58
N MET A 277 -9.22 8.15 12.77
CA MET A 277 -9.71 7.27 11.71
C MET A 277 -11.03 7.85 11.15
N PRO A 278 -11.09 8.27 9.87
CA PRO A 278 -12.31 8.84 9.31
C PRO A 278 -13.45 7.82 9.27
N THR A 279 -14.67 8.28 9.55
CA THR A 279 -15.87 7.43 9.43
C THR A 279 -16.45 7.42 8.01
N ALA A 280 -16.12 8.41 7.20
CA ALA A 280 -16.45 8.55 5.79
C ALA A 280 -15.53 9.58 5.15
N ASP A 281 -15.48 9.64 3.82
CA ASP A 281 -14.84 10.72 3.08
C ASP A 281 -15.66 11.06 1.82
N VAL A 282 -15.49 12.26 1.31
CA VAL A 282 -15.91 12.63 -0.03
C VAL A 282 -14.65 12.96 -0.82
N VAL A 283 -14.32 12.07 -1.76
CA VAL A 283 -13.12 12.22 -2.61
C VAL A 283 -13.51 12.63 -4.01
N GLU A 284 -12.76 13.57 -4.57
CA GLU A 284 -12.90 14.03 -5.96
C GLU A 284 -11.60 13.71 -6.71
N VAL A 285 -11.73 13.10 -7.89
CA VAL A 285 -10.62 12.76 -8.80
C VAL A 285 -11.03 13.12 -10.21
N GLY A 286 -10.56 14.26 -10.71
CA GLY A 286 -11.00 14.81 -11.98
C GLY A 286 -12.49 15.06 -12.00
N ASP A 287 -13.20 14.41 -12.92
CA ASP A 287 -14.65 14.48 -13.09
C ASP A 287 -15.44 13.48 -12.24
N LEU A 288 -14.75 12.64 -11.46
CA LEU A 288 -15.36 11.65 -10.58
C LEU A 288 -15.45 12.17 -9.14
N ARG A 289 -16.58 11.90 -8.51
CA ARG A 289 -16.81 12.21 -7.11
C ARG A 289 -17.35 10.99 -6.39
N PHE A 290 -16.71 10.62 -5.29
CA PHE A 290 -17.02 9.42 -4.53
C PHE A 290 -17.46 9.74 -3.11
N ALA A 291 -18.51 9.07 -2.64
CA ALA A 291 -18.68 8.79 -1.23
C ALA A 291 -17.82 7.57 -0.90
N VAL A 292 -16.93 7.72 0.08
CA VAL A 292 -15.97 6.71 0.52
C VAL A 292 -16.40 6.19 1.89
N GLU A 293 -16.56 4.88 1.99
CA GLU A 293 -16.90 4.18 3.22
C GLU A 293 -15.72 3.28 3.61
N PRO A 294 -14.98 3.59 4.70
CA PRO A 294 -14.00 2.68 5.25
C PRO A 294 -14.65 1.39 5.78
N VAL A 295 -14.17 0.24 5.30
CA VAL A 295 -14.65 -1.09 5.71
C VAL A 295 -13.84 -1.62 6.89
N ALA A 296 -12.51 -1.53 6.77
CA ALA A 296 -11.58 -2.02 7.78
C ALA A 296 -10.28 -1.22 7.73
N PHE A 297 -9.73 -0.89 8.90
CA PHE A 297 -8.53 -0.08 9.04
C PHE A 297 -7.28 -0.92 9.30
N ALA A 298 -6.15 -0.48 8.73
CA ALA A 298 -4.80 -0.94 9.03
C ALA A 298 -3.86 0.27 9.20
N PRO A 299 -3.98 1.00 10.33
CA PRO A 299 -3.26 2.26 10.54
C PRO A 299 -1.80 2.02 10.93
N VAL A 300 -0.97 3.05 10.71
CA VAL A 300 0.42 3.09 11.15
C VAL A 300 0.66 4.38 11.95
N LEU A 301 1.47 4.31 13.01
CA LEU A 301 2.01 5.46 13.69
C LEU A 301 3.40 5.76 13.11
N LEU A 302 3.61 7.01 12.68
CA LEU A 302 4.88 7.49 12.15
C LEU A 302 5.53 8.41 13.16
N GLU A 303 6.74 8.04 13.60
CA GLU A 303 7.52 8.79 14.57
C GLU A 303 8.92 9.06 14.00
N ASP A 304 9.43 10.26 14.19
CA ASP A 304 10.77 10.64 13.68
C ASP A 304 11.90 10.42 14.69
N GLY A 305 11.56 9.98 15.90
CA GLY A 305 12.51 9.84 17.01
C GLY A 305 12.87 11.17 17.70
N ALA A 306 12.47 12.31 17.14
CA ALA A 306 12.65 13.65 17.73
C ALA A 306 11.35 14.21 18.32
N GLY A 307 10.27 13.45 18.32
CA GLY A 307 8.98 13.78 18.92
C GLY A 307 7.92 14.24 17.94
N ARG A 308 8.23 14.36 16.64
CA ARG A 308 7.18 14.56 15.64
C ARG A 308 6.44 13.26 15.40
N VAL A 309 5.12 13.34 15.35
CA VAL A 309 4.24 12.20 15.17
C VAL A 309 3.26 12.48 14.06
N SER A 310 2.99 11.49 13.22
CA SER A 310 1.87 11.51 12.29
C SER A 310 1.05 10.23 12.46
N ARG A 311 -0.25 10.38 12.60
CA ARG A 311 -1.18 9.26 12.47
C ARG A 311 -1.43 9.02 10.99
N PHE A 312 -1.37 7.76 10.61
CA PHE A 312 -1.54 7.36 9.24
C PHE A 312 -2.62 6.28 9.13
N PRO A 313 -3.92 6.66 9.32
CA PRO A 313 -5.00 5.74 9.05
C PRO A 313 -5.01 5.35 7.58
N ARG A 314 -5.18 4.05 7.34
CA ARG A 314 -5.29 3.42 6.03
C ARG A 314 -6.44 2.45 6.09
N ALA A 315 -7.29 2.43 5.08
CA ALA A 315 -8.45 1.57 5.09
C ALA A 315 -8.72 0.94 3.73
N LEU A 316 -9.15 -0.32 3.77
CA LEU A 316 -9.96 -0.90 2.71
C LEU A 316 -11.28 -0.13 2.65
N CYS A 317 -11.67 0.34 1.46
CA CYS A 317 -12.82 1.20 1.27
C CYS A 317 -13.77 0.67 0.20
N ARG A 318 -15.06 0.92 0.42
CA ARG A 318 -16.07 0.92 -0.64
C ARG A 318 -16.24 2.33 -1.18
N PHE A 319 -16.33 2.44 -2.47
CA PHE A 319 -16.57 3.70 -3.18
C PHE A 319 -17.96 3.67 -3.82
N ARG A 320 -18.67 4.78 -3.71
CA ARG A 320 -19.91 5.00 -4.45
C ARG A 320 -19.80 6.33 -5.20
N GLU A 321 -19.82 6.26 -6.52
CA GLU A 321 -19.85 7.45 -7.35
C GLU A 321 -21.16 8.22 -7.09
N VAL A 322 -21.03 9.50 -6.74
CA VAL A 322 -22.17 10.31 -6.31
C VAL A 322 -23.12 10.59 -7.46
N ASP A 323 -22.59 10.94 -8.63
CA ASP A 323 -23.37 11.38 -9.79
C ASP A 323 -23.76 10.22 -10.73
N GLY A 324 -22.93 9.18 -10.83
CA GLY A 324 -23.14 8.02 -11.70
C GLY A 324 -23.71 6.78 -11.00
N GLY A 325 -23.62 6.72 -9.67
CA GLY A 325 -24.13 5.63 -8.85
C GLY A 325 -23.34 4.31 -8.93
N ARG A 326 -22.23 4.28 -9.69
CA ARG A 326 -21.35 3.10 -9.79
C ARG A 326 -20.69 2.81 -8.46
N SER A 327 -20.53 1.53 -8.16
CA SER A 327 -19.83 1.05 -6.96
C SER A 327 -18.40 0.66 -7.30
N GLY A 328 -17.54 0.67 -6.31
CA GLY A 328 -16.15 0.26 -6.43
C GLY A 328 -15.50 -0.07 -5.10
N VAL A 329 -14.28 -0.55 -5.18
CA VAL A 329 -13.47 -0.94 -4.02
C VAL A 329 -12.03 -0.50 -4.23
N GLY A 330 -11.27 -0.38 -3.14
CA GLY A 330 -9.85 -0.04 -3.16
C GLY A 330 -9.39 0.47 -1.81
N TRP A 331 -8.35 1.28 -1.83
CA TRP A 331 -7.72 1.78 -0.62
C TRP A 331 -7.72 3.29 -0.53
N THR A 332 -7.87 3.80 0.69
CA THR A 332 -7.64 5.21 1.01
C THR A 332 -6.74 5.31 2.23
N GLU A 333 -5.79 6.21 2.17
CA GLU A 333 -4.91 6.56 3.28
C GLU A 333 -4.97 8.06 3.57
N TRP A 334 -4.87 8.42 4.85
CA TRP A 334 -4.90 9.80 5.33
C TRP A 334 -3.67 10.08 6.19
N ASN A 335 -2.70 10.82 5.69
CA ASN A 335 -1.59 11.27 6.51
C ASN A 335 -2.04 12.47 7.36
N GLN A 336 -1.92 12.34 8.68
CA GLN A 336 -2.38 13.31 9.65
C GLN A 336 -1.25 13.70 10.60
N PRO A 337 -0.34 14.60 10.18
CA PRO A 337 0.69 15.12 11.06
C PRO A 337 0.06 15.75 12.32
N ALA A 338 0.65 15.48 13.48
CA ALA A 338 0.26 16.18 14.68
C ALA A 338 0.58 17.67 14.49
N VAL A 339 -0.43 18.51 14.67
CA VAL A 339 -0.21 19.96 14.67
C VAL A 339 0.62 20.28 15.93
N ASP A 340 1.81 20.85 15.74
CA ASP A 340 2.61 21.32 16.84
C ASP A 340 1.78 22.37 17.60
N PRO A 341 1.50 22.19 18.89
CA PRO A 341 0.67 23.14 19.64
C PRO A 341 1.35 24.50 19.89
N GLY A 342 2.51 24.79 19.20
CA GLY A 342 3.16 26.10 19.22
C GLY A 342 3.78 26.46 20.58
#